data_57b243f027b2d9ac608251abfe62ad13
#
_entry.id   57b243f027b2d9ac608251abfe62ad13
#
_cell.length_a   1.000
_cell.length_b   1.000
_cell.length_c   1.000
_cell.angle_alpha   90.00
_cell.angle_beta   90.00
_cell.angle_gamma   90.00
#
_symmetry.space_group_name_H-M   'P 1'
#
loop_
_entity.id
_entity.type
_entity.pdbx_description
1 polymer ?
#
loop_
_entity_poly.entity_id
_entity_poly.type
_entity_poly.pdbx_seq_one_letter_code
_entity_poly.pdbx_strand_id
1 'polypeptide(L)'
;MTRGTLQDTYVAALQHDLVDLPDQAALVGVVRSPMSWFAPAVDENHPALGPPQTLLEQIKRRTEELEADGLSDAEAHNTAWDDIDFEQRYREHLNTDDDAQTAFEALRTRLLDGEDLVLVCDENTETKRCHRTILREELADSP
;
A
#
# COMPACT_ATOMS: atom_id res chain seq x y z
N MET A 1 -17.99 12.73 17.57
CA MET A 1 -18.10 11.96 16.33
C MET A 1 -17.15 10.79 16.35
N THR A 2 -17.59 9.66 15.85
CA THR A 2 -16.76 8.46 15.80
C THR A 2 -15.92 8.48 14.51
N ARG A 3 -14.63 8.23 14.65
CA ARG A 3 -13.74 8.07 13.51
C ARG A 3 -14.13 6.81 12.72
N GLY A 4 -13.98 6.84 11.41
CA GLY A 4 -14.21 5.69 10.55
C GLY A 4 -13.18 4.59 10.79
N THR A 5 -13.45 3.39 10.28
CA THR A 5 -12.51 2.27 10.38
C THR A 5 -11.50 2.30 9.24
N LEU A 6 -10.30 1.82 9.52
CA LEU A 6 -9.23 1.74 8.53
C LEU A 6 -8.73 0.29 8.47
N GLN A 7 -8.88 -0.32 7.30
CA GLN A 7 -8.42 -1.68 7.05
C GLN A 7 -7.53 -1.69 5.81
N ASP A 8 -6.90 -2.81 5.53
CA ASP A 8 -6.10 -2.99 4.34
C ASP A 8 -6.23 -4.42 3.82
N THR A 9 -6.09 -4.57 2.50
CA THR A 9 -6.18 -5.88 1.85
C THR A 9 -5.48 -5.84 0.49
N TYR A 10 -5.57 -6.92 -0.26
CA TYR A 10 -5.02 -7.04 -1.61
C TYR A 10 -6.08 -7.58 -2.56
N VAL A 11 -5.88 -7.35 -3.87
CA VAL A 11 -6.91 -7.63 -4.88
C VAL A 11 -7.37 -9.09 -4.88
N ALA A 12 -6.45 -10.04 -4.78
CA ALA A 12 -6.82 -11.45 -4.77
C ALA A 12 -7.74 -11.80 -3.59
N ALA A 13 -7.52 -11.19 -2.42
CA ALA A 13 -8.40 -11.40 -1.27
C ALA A 13 -9.82 -10.90 -1.54
N LEU A 14 -9.94 -9.76 -2.23
CA LEU A 14 -11.24 -9.22 -2.61
C LEU A 14 -11.95 -10.11 -3.63
N GLN A 15 -11.21 -10.61 -4.63
CA GLN A 15 -11.76 -11.44 -5.69
C GLN A 15 -12.24 -12.81 -5.18
N HIS A 16 -11.63 -13.32 -4.11
CA HIS A 16 -11.94 -14.62 -3.55
C HIS A 16 -12.72 -14.56 -2.23
N ASP A 17 -13.23 -13.39 -1.87
CA ASP A 17 -14.01 -13.17 -0.63
C ASP A 17 -13.29 -13.66 0.63
N LEU A 18 -11.99 -13.44 0.70
CA LEU A 18 -11.17 -13.87 1.84
C LEU A 18 -11.17 -12.88 3.01
N VAL A 19 -11.85 -11.74 2.87
CA VAL A 19 -11.83 -10.68 3.86
C VAL A 19 -13.25 -10.13 4.08
N ASP A 20 -13.59 -9.89 5.36
CA ASP A 20 -14.85 -9.27 5.74
C ASP A 20 -14.65 -7.76 5.85
N LEU A 21 -15.43 -7.00 5.09
CA LEU A 21 -15.35 -5.54 5.05
C LEU A 21 -16.70 -4.91 5.37
N PRO A 22 -16.71 -3.69 5.94
CA PRO A 22 -17.97 -2.95 6.09
C PRO A 22 -18.65 -2.75 4.73
N ASP A 23 -19.97 -2.85 4.69
CA ASP A 23 -20.74 -2.82 3.43
C ASP A 23 -20.52 -1.55 2.61
N GLN A 24 -20.30 -0.41 3.27
CA GLN A 24 -20.15 0.89 2.61
C GLN A 24 -18.72 1.41 2.64
N ALA A 25 -17.74 0.56 2.95
CA ALA A 25 -16.34 0.98 2.97
C ALA A 25 -15.87 1.33 1.57
N ALA A 26 -15.09 2.41 1.45
CA ALA A 26 -14.46 2.79 0.19
C ALA A 26 -13.21 1.95 -0.04
N LEU A 27 -13.08 1.35 -1.21
CA LEU A 27 -11.89 0.60 -1.60
C LEU A 27 -10.92 1.56 -2.27
N VAL A 28 -9.83 1.88 -1.58
CA VAL A 28 -8.87 2.90 -1.98
C VAL A 28 -7.57 2.24 -2.41
N GLY A 29 -7.31 2.23 -3.72
CA GLY A 29 -6.05 1.74 -4.26
C GLY A 29 -4.91 2.72 -3.95
N VAL A 30 -3.73 2.18 -3.69
CA VAL A 30 -2.53 2.97 -3.36
C VAL A 30 -1.34 2.49 -4.19
N VAL A 31 -1.57 2.20 -5.47
CA VAL A 31 -0.59 1.65 -6.39
C VAL A 31 -0.14 2.74 -7.36
N ARG A 32 1.18 2.90 -7.51
CA ARG A 32 1.75 3.95 -8.37
C ARG A 32 1.43 3.73 -9.86
N SER A 33 1.55 2.50 -10.33
CA SER A 33 1.33 2.16 -11.74
C SER A 33 0.41 0.94 -11.83
N PRO A 34 -0.91 1.14 -11.65
CA PRO A 34 -1.83 0.01 -11.59
C PRO A 34 -1.95 -0.71 -12.93
N MET A 35 -2.05 -2.04 -12.86
CA MET A 35 -2.36 -2.86 -14.02
C MET A 35 -3.83 -2.66 -14.40
N SER A 36 -4.19 -2.96 -15.65
CA SER A 36 -5.55 -2.74 -16.15
C SER A 36 -6.63 -3.45 -15.34
N TRP A 37 -6.31 -4.59 -14.74
CA TRP A 37 -7.25 -5.36 -13.92
C TRP A 37 -7.43 -4.78 -12.51
N PHE A 38 -6.55 -3.87 -12.09
CA PHE A 38 -6.59 -3.28 -10.74
C PHE A 38 -7.69 -2.22 -10.62
N ALA A 39 -7.82 -1.34 -11.61
CA ALA A 39 -8.78 -0.24 -11.54
C ALA A 39 -10.22 -0.68 -11.26
N PRO A 40 -10.74 -1.75 -11.90
CA PRO A 40 -12.09 -2.22 -11.61
C PRO A 40 -12.27 -2.82 -10.22
N ALA A 41 -11.18 -3.17 -9.54
CA ALA A 41 -11.23 -3.81 -8.22
C ALA A 41 -11.38 -2.80 -7.09
N VAL A 42 -11.14 -1.50 -7.34
CA VAL A 42 -11.19 -0.46 -6.33
C VAL A 42 -12.12 0.67 -6.76
N ASP A 43 -12.57 1.46 -5.79
CA ASP A 43 -13.42 2.63 -6.07
C ASP A 43 -12.60 3.81 -6.58
N GLU A 44 -11.36 3.93 -6.14
CA GLU A 44 -10.43 4.98 -6.55
C GLU A 44 -9.00 4.50 -6.33
N ASN A 45 -8.03 5.15 -6.95
CA ASN A 45 -6.62 4.85 -6.75
C ASN A 45 -5.83 6.15 -6.65
N HIS A 46 -4.90 6.20 -5.68
CA HIS A 46 -4.02 7.35 -5.47
C HIS A 46 -2.57 6.97 -5.78
N PRO A 47 -2.09 7.19 -7.02
CA PRO A 47 -0.72 6.82 -7.39
C PRO A 47 0.35 7.48 -6.52
N ALA A 48 0.09 8.70 -6.05
CA ALA A 48 1.05 9.42 -5.19
C ALA A 48 1.30 8.72 -3.85
N LEU A 49 0.39 7.86 -3.41
CA LEU A 49 0.54 7.06 -2.19
C LEU A 49 1.26 5.73 -2.46
N GLY A 50 1.51 5.41 -3.73
CA GLY A 50 2.41 4.31 -4.08
C GLY A 50 3.86 4.74 -3.88
N PRO A 51 4.79 3.79 -3.78
CA PRO A 51 6.21 4.13 -3.65
C PRO A 51 6.69 4.91 -4.88
N PRO A 52 7.68 5.81 -4.73
CA PRO A 52 8.26 6.49 -5.89
C PRO A 52 8.79 5.49 -6.91
N GLN A 53 8.77 5.86 -8.19
CA GLN A 53 9.20 4.98 -9.27
C GLN A 53 10.63 4.47 -9.06
N THR A 54 11.53 5.36 -8.60
CA THR A 54 12.93 4.98 -8.33
C THR A 54 13.03 3.89 -7.25
N LEU A 55 12.20 4.00 -6.22
CA LEU A 55 12.17 3.02 -5.13
C LEU A 55 11.64 1.67 -5.62
N LEU A 56 10.59 1.69 -6.46
CA LEU A 56 10.04 0.48 -7.06
C LEU A 56 11.07 -0.21 -7.96
N GLU A 57 11.82 0.55 -8.74
CA GLU A 57 12.87 -0.01 -9.60
C GLU A 57 13.99 -0.64 -8.79
N GLN A 58 14.38 -0.01 -7.68
CA GLN A 58 15.43 -0.52 -6.82
C GLN A 58 15.03 -1.81 -6.11
N ILE A 59 13.80 -1.88 -5.60
CA ILE A 59 13.33 -3.11 -4.94
C ILE A 59 13.24 -4.26 -5.94
N LYS A 60 12.78 -3.98 -7.14
CA LYS A 60 12.69 -4.98 -8.20
C LYS A 60 14.07 -5.52 -8.58
N ARG A 61 15.03 -4.63 -8.78
CA ARG A 61 16.40 -5.01 -9.16
C ARG A 61 17.04 -5.86 -8.08
N ARG A 62 16.94 -5.42 -6.82
CA ARG A 62 17.55 -6.16 -5.72
C ARG A 62 16.89 -7.52 -5.53
N THR A 63 15.56 -7.58 -5.68
CA THR A 63 14.83 -8.85 -5.62
C THR A 63 15.33 -9.83 -6.69
N GLU A 64 15.50 -9.35 -7.93
CA GLU A 64 15.99 -10.18 -9.03
C GLU A 64 17.41 -10.71 -8.75
N GLU A 65 18.29 -9.88 -8.18
CA GLU A 65 19.65 -10.29 -7.80
C GLU A 65 19.62 -11.42 -6.77
N LEU A 66 18.75 -11.29 -5.76
CA LEU A 66 18.65 -12.30 -4.71
C LEU A 66 18.01 -13.60 -5.21
N GLU A 67 17.05 -13.51 -6.12
CA GLU A 67 16.47 -14.69 -6.77
C GLU A 67 17.54 -15.44 -7.58
N ALA A 68 18.42 -14.70 -8.26
CA ALA A 68 19.54 -15.28 -9.01
C ALA A 68 20.51 -16.00 -8.06
N ASP A 69 20.61 -15.56 -6.80
CA ASP A 69 21.43 -16.20 -5.78
C ASP A 69 20.72 -17.39 -5.11
N GLY A 70 19.51 -17.73 -5.53
CA GLY A 70 18.81 -18.93 -5.08
C GLY A 70 17.69 -18.71 -4.05
N LEU A 71 17.39 -17.47 -3.69
CA LEU A 71 16.28 -17.20 -2.76
C LEU A 71 14.93 -17.37 -3.46
N SER A 72 13.91 -17.76 -2.70
CA SER A 72 12.55 -17.80 -3.22
C SER A 72 12.07 -16.36 -3.49
N ASP A 73 10.99 -16.23 -4.27
CA ASP A 73 10.42 -14.93 -4.61
C ASP A 73 10.09 -14.12 -3.34
N ALA A 74 9.41 -14.73 -2.37
CA ALA A 74 9.04 -14.03 -1.13
C ALA A 74 10.27 -13.68 -0.27
N GLU A 75 11.22 -14.60 -0.12
CA GLU A 75 12.45 -14.34 0.63
C GLU A 75 13.28 -13.24 -0.01
N ALA A 76 13.41 -13.28 -1.35
CA ALA A 76 14.14 -12.27 -2.11
C ALA A 76 13.50 -10.89 -1.94
N HIS A 77 12.19 -10.81 -2.07
CA HIS A 77 11.45 -9.54 -1.92
C HIS A 77 11.63 -8.97 -0.52
N ASN A 78 11.44 -9.78 0.52
CA ASN A 78 11.53 -9.31 1.90
C ASN A 78 12.95 -8.94 2.30
N THR A 79 13.94 -9.66 1.80
CA THR A 79 15.36 -9.32 2.04
C THR A 79 15.75 -8.03 1.31
N ALA A 80 15.30 -7.87 0.06
CA ALA A 80 15.53 -6.64 -0.71
C ALA A 80 14.91 -5.43 0.00
N TRP A 81 13.72 -5.60 0.56
CA TRP A 81 13.02 -4.58 1.32
C TRP A 81 13.91 -4.00 2.43
N ASP A 82 14.55 -4.88 3.20
CA ASP A 82 15.47 -4.46 4.26
C ASP A 82 16.77 -3.88 3.71
N ASP A 83 17.31 -4.49 2.65
CA ASP A 83 18.60 -4.09 2.06
C ASP A 83 18.59 -2.66 1.52
N ILE A 84 17.46 -2.20 0.98
CA ILE A 84 17.38 -0.85 0.39
C ILE A 84 16.71 0.16 1.32
N ASP A 85 16.43 -0.21 2.58
CA ASP A 85 15.73 0.65 3.54
C ASP A 85 14.38 1.14 3.00
N PHE A 86 13.60 0.24 2.42
CA PHE A 86 12.34 0.58 1.75
C PHE A 86 11.37 1.32 2.69
N GLU A 87 11.17 0.80 3.90
CA GLU A 87 10.22 1.39 4.84
C GLU A 87 10.56 2.84 5.16
N GLN A 88 11.82 3.12 5.51
CA GLN A 88 12.28 4.47 5.84
C GLN A 88 12.12 5.40 4.65
N ARG A 89 12.49 4.94 3.45
CA ARG A 89 12.42 5.74 2.23
C ARG A 89 10.97 6.02 1.82
N TYR A 90 10.07 5.07 2.02
CA TYR A 90 8.66 5.28 1.74
C TYR A 90 8.05 6.27 2.74
N ARG A 91 8.36 6.15 4.05
CA ARG A 91 7.89 7.09 5.06
C ARG A 91 8.39 8.51 4.75
N GLU A 92 9.62 8.64 4.29
CA GLU A 92 10.18 9.92 3.86
C GLU A 92 9.41 10.49 2.67
N HIS A 93 9.06 9.65 1.70
CA HIS A 93 8.22 10.04 0.57
C HIS A 93 6.88 10.61 1.04
N LEU A 94 6.23 9.94 1.97
CA LEU A 94 4.94 10.41 2.52
C LEU A 94 5.08 11.76 3.21
N ASN A 95 6.25 12.06 3.79
CA ASN A 95 6.49 13.29 4.55
C ASN A 95 7.02 14.44 3.69
N THR A 96 7.53 14.18 2.50
CA THR A 96 8.21 15.22 1.69
C THR A 96 7.58 15.47 0.32
N ASP A 97 6.83 14.51 -0.22
CA ASP A 97 6.20 14.67 -1.54
C ASP A 97 4.86 15.38 -1.40
N ASP A 98 4.70 16.50 -2.12
CA ASP A 98 3.50 17.32 -2.02
C ASP A 98 2.22 16.57 -2.42
N ASP A 99 2.29 15.80 -3.50
CA ASP A 99 1.13 15.03 -3.97
C ASP A 99 0.77 13.92 -2.99
N ALA A 100 1.77 13.28 -2.39
CA ALA A 100 1.55 12.24 -1.38
C ALA A 100 0.91 12.86 -0.12
N GLN A 101 1.38 14.03 0.30
CA GLN A 101 0.81 14.72 1.46
C GLN A 101 -0.64 15.12 1.22
N THR A 102 -0.95 15.62 0.03
CA THR A 102 -2.31 15.99 -0.33
C THR A 102 -3.25 14.79 -0.29
N ALA A 103 -2.83 13.68 -0.88
CA ALA A 103 -3.62 12.44 -0.89
C ALA A 103 -3.77 11.88 0.54
N PHE A 104 -2.70 11.91 1.32
CA PHE A 104 -2.72 11.43 2.71
C PHE A 104 -3.72 12.23 3.55
N GLU A 105 -3.68 13.57 3.46
CA GLU A 105 -4.59 14.43 4.21
C GLU A 105 -6.05 14.23 3.78
N ALA A 106 -6.28 13.98 2.50
CA ALA A 106 -7.63 13.68 2.01
C ALA A 106 -8.19 12.41 2.66
N LEU A 107 -7.39 11.36 2.75
CA LEU A 107 -7.81 10.11 3.40
C LEU A 107 -7.99 10.29 4.91
N ARG A 108 -7.08 11.03 5.53
CA ARG A 108 -7.16 11.33 6.96
C ARG A 108 -8.45 12.06 7.30
N THR A 109 -8.80 13.08 6.51
CA THR A 109 -10.03 13.85 6.70
C THR A 109 -11.27 12.96 6.59
N ARG A 110 -11.28 12.06 5.60
CA ARG A 110 -12.39 11.13 5.42
C ARG A 110 -12.58 10.20 6.61
N LEU A 111 -11.46 9.70 7.17
CA LEU A 111 -11.50 8.87 8.39
C LEU A 111 -12.05 9.66 9.58
N LEU A 112 -11.60 10.90 9.75
CA LEU A 112 -12.08 11.75 10.85
C LEU A 112 -13.56 12.08 10.71
N ASP A 113 -14.08 12.14 9.49
CA ASP A 113 -15.49 12.38 9.21
C ASP A 113 -16.36 11.12 9.38
N GLY A 114 -15.76 9.99 9.73
CA GLY A 114 -16.48 8.75 10.00
C GLY A 114 -16.58 7.80 8.82
N GLU A 115 -15.87 8.05 7.72
CA GLU A 115 -15.90 7.18 6.55
C GLU A 115 -15.00 5.97 6.78
N ASP A 116 -15.46 4.78 6.40
CA ASP A 116 -14.69 3.55 6.48
C ASP A 116 -13.85 3.40 5.21
N LEU A 117 -12.55 3.21 5.36
CA LEU A 117 -11.62 3.08 4.25
C LEU A 117 -10.90 1.74 4.28
N VAL A 118 -10.68 1.17 3.10
CA VAL A 118 -9.89 -0.05 2.92
C VAL A 118 -8.78 0.25 1.92
N LEU A 119 -7.53 0.20 2.36
CA LEU A 119 -6.38 0.40 1.49
C LEU A 119 -6.13 -0.90 0.70
N VAL A 120 -5.95 -0.78 -0.61
CA VAL A 120 -5.82 -1.95 -1.49
C VAL A 120 -4.55 -1.86 -2.33
N CYS A 121 -3.80 -2.95 -2.41
CA CYS A 121 -2.69 -3.10 -3.34
C CYS A 121 -2.74 -4.49 -3.97
N ASP A 122 -1.75 -4.82 -4.80
CA ASP A 122 -1.67 -6.12 -5.46
C ASP A 122 -0.86 -7.17 -4.70
N GLU A 123 -0.07 -6.77 -3.70
CA GLU A 123 0.77 -7.69 -2.94
C GLU A 123 0.01 -8.44 -1.85
N ASN A 124 0.24 -9.75 -1.79
CA ASN A 124 -0.25 -10.59 -0.69
C ASN A 124 0.67 -10.44 0.51
N THR A 125 0.23 -9.68 1.53
CA THR A 125 1.04 -9.40 2.72
C THR A 125 1.19 -10.58 3.68
N GLU A 126 0.57 -11.70 3.40
CA GLU A 126 0.83 -12.94 4.14
C GLU A 126 2.22 -13.50 3.82
N THR A 127 2.76 -13.19 2.62
CA THR A 127 4.04 -13.68 2.17
C THR A 127 5.06 -12.59 1.89
N LYS A 128 4.63 -11.39 1.47
CA LYS A 128 5.50 -10.29 1.07
C LYS A 128 5.12 -8.99 1.76
N ARG A 129 6.10 -8.18 2.11
CA ARG A 129 5.88 -6.84 2.66
C ARG A 129 5.35 -5.90 1.60
N CYS A 130 4.49 -4.97 2.00
CA CYS A 130 3.91 -3.98 1.10
C CYS A 130 3.85 -2.60 1.77
N HIS A 131 4.02 -1.55 0.97
CA HIS A 131 3.91 -0.15 1.43
C HIS A 131 2.54 0.15 2.05
N ARG A 132 1.52 -0.56 1.63
CA ARG A 132 0.16 -0.40 2.16
C ARG A 132 0.11 -0.53 3.67
N THR A 133 0.85 -1.48 4.24
CA THR A 133 0.93 -1.68 5.68
C THR A 133 1.52 -0.45 6.38
N ILE A 134 2.56 0.13 5.79
CA ILE A 134 3.21 1.33 6.32
C ILE A 134 2.24 2.51 6.28
N LEU A 135 1.55 2.68 5.15
CA LEU A 135 0.57 3.75 5.00
C LEU A 135 -0.56 3.64 6.01
N ARG A 136 -1.05 2.42 6.23
CA ARG A 136 -2.08 2.17 7.23
C ARG A 136 -1.61 2.58 8.63
N GLU A 137 -0.39 2.25 8.99
CA GLU A 137 0.18 2.63 10.29
C GLU A 137 0.27 4.15 10.43
N GLU A 138 0.75 4.83 9.39
CA GLU A 138 0.87 6.29 9.40
C GLU A 138 -0.50 6.98 9.54
N LEU A 139 -1.52 6.48 8.83
CA LEU A 139 -2.88 7.02 8.94
C LEU A 139 -3.49 6.74 10.31
N ALA A 140 -3.25 5.55 10.87
CA ALA A 140 -3.78 5.16 12.18
C ALA A 140 -3.15 5.99 13.30
N ASP A 141 -1.87 6.34 13.18
CA ASP A 141 -1.13 7.13 14.17
C ASP A 141 -1.36 8.64 14.03
N SER A 142 -2.02 9.05 12.95
CA SER A 142 -2.29 10.47 12.69
C SER A 142 -3.39 10.98 13.64
N PRO A 143 -3.15 12.08 14.37
CA PRO A 143 -4.15 12.64 15.29
C PRO A 143 -5.37 13.24 14.57
#